data_9854f053418188e402d628e40264db32
#
_entry.id   9854f053418188e402d628e40264db32
#
_cell.length_a   1.000
_cell.length_b   1.000
_cell.length_c   1.000
_cell.angle_alpha   90.00
_cell.angle_beta   90.00
_cell.angle_gamma   90.00
#
_symmetry.space_group_name_H-M   'P 1'
#
loop_
_entity.id
_entity.type
_entity.pdbx_description
1 polymer ?
#
loop_
_entity_poly.entity_id
_entity_poly.type
_entity_poly.pdbx_seq_one_letter_code
_entity_poly.pdbx_strand_id
1 'polypeptide(L)' 'MKCTLCHGDHIAKSMIQERIPVGNDIVLVPIEVLVCQSCGERFYDRATMRRLEELEDDLAARKRPLREVGKVLELVSG' A
#
# COMPACT_ATOMS: atom_id res chain seq x y z
N MET A 1 13.08 11.58 13.65
CA MET A 1 12.61 11.92 12.31
C MET A 1 11.33 12.74 12.41
N LYS A 2 11.23 13.81 11.67
CA LYS A 2 10.05 14.68 11.70
C LYS A 2 9.24 14.52 10.43
N CYS A 3 7.94 14.58 10.57
CA CYS A 3 7.04 14.59 9.43
C CYS A 3 7.19 15.90 8.66
N THR A 4 7.32 15.81 7.33
CA THR A 4 7.49 17.00 6.49
C THR A 4 6.20 17.79 6.31
N LEU A 5 5.04 17.18 6.62
CA LEU A 5 3.74 17.84 6.47
C LEU A 5 3.27 18.52 7.75
N CYS A 6 3.27 17.83 8.87
CA CYS A 6 2.73 18.35 10.12
C CYS A 6 3.81 18.69 11.15
N HIS A 7 5.08 18.41 10.84
CA HIS A 7 6.23 18.64 11.72
C HIS A 7 6.18 17.85 13.04
N GLY A 8 5.30 16.86 13.12
CA GLY A 8 5.25 15.95 14.26
C GLY A 8 6.46 15.03 14.26
N ASP A 9 6.82 14.53 15.44
CA ASP A 9 7.97 13.64 15.59
C ASP A 9 7.56 12.21 15.97
N HIS A 10 6.26 11.91 15.94
CA HIS A 10 5.73 10.59 16.26
C HIS A 10 5.59 9.73 14.99
N ILE A 11 6.72 9.33 14.43
CA ILE A 11 6.73 8.47 13.27
C ILE A 11 7.08 7.05 13.73
N ALA A 12 6.23 6.10 13.42
CA ALA A 12 6.38 4.71 13.86
C ALA A 12 6.09 3.76 12.72
N LYS A 13 6.66 2.56 12.78
CA LYS A 13 6.35 1.49 11.84
C LYS A 13 4.93 1.00 12.08
N SER A 14 4.18 0.88 11.00
CA SER A 14 2.79 0.43 11.04
C SER A 14 2.50 -0.47 9.86
N MET A 15 1.67 -1.48 10.09
CA MET A 15 1.21 -2.36 9.02
C MET A 15 0.07 -1.69 8.29
N ILE A 16 0.19 -1.55 6.98
CA ILE A 16 -0.86 -1.01 6.14
C ILE A 16 -1.18 -2.00 5.02
N GLN A 17 -2.31 -1.79 4.35
CA GLN A 17 -2.61 -2.51 3.12
C GLN A 17 -2.37 -1.59 1.95
N GLU A 18 -1.31 -1.85 1.21
CA GLU A 18 -0.97 -1.10 0.01
C GLU A 18 -1.82 -1.62 -1.14
N ARG A 19 -2.32 -0.70 -1.96
CA ARG A 19 -3.13 -1.02 -3.13
C ARG A 19 -2.25 -1.06 -4.36
N ILE A 20 -2.15 -2.23 -4.97
CA ILE A 20 -1.34 -2.41 -6.17
C ILE A 20 -2.26 -2.77 -7.32
N PRO A 21 -2.37 -1.92 -8.36
CA PRO A 21 -3.17 -2.26 -9.52
C PRO A 21 -2.48 -3.33 -10.37
N VAL A 22 -3.23 -4.37 -10.72
CA VAL A 22 -2.75 -5.46 -11.58
C VAL A 22 -3.81 -5.68 -12.63
N GLY A 23 -3.57 -5.22 -13.85
CA GLY A 23 -4.58 -5.25 -14.91
C GLY A 23 -5.78 -4.42 -14.51
N ASN A 24 -6.95 -5.03 -14.48
CA ASN A 24 -8.20 -4.39 -14.05
C ASN A 24 -8.50 -4.61 -12.58
N ASP A 25 -7.62 -5.30 -11.88
CA ASP A 25 -7.81 -5.64 -10.47
C ASP A 25 -6.98 -4.74 -9.58
N ILE A 26 -7.37 -4.68 -8.31
CA ILE A 26 -6.57 -4.05 -7.28
C ILE A 26 -6.24 -5.11 -6.25
N VAL A 27 -4.95 -5.27 -5.98
CA VAL A 27 -4.47 -6.25 -5.00
C VAL A 27 -4.06 -5.52 -3.73
N LEU A 28 -4.60 -5.97 -2.61
CA LEU A 28 -4.23 -5.44 -1.30
C LEU A 28 -3.05 -6.24 -0.75
N VAL A 29 -1.95 -5.54 -0.46
CA VAL A 29 -0.72 -6.18 0.04
C VAL A 29 -0.39 -5.62 1.41
N PRO A 30 -0.31 -6.47 2.44
CA PRO A 30 0.11 -5.99 3.76
C PRO A 30 1.61 -5.68 3.72
N ILE A 31 1.96 -4.48 4.16
CA ILE A 31 3.35 -4.03 4.17
C ILE A 31 3.58 -3.11 5.36
N GLU A 32 4.76 -3.19 5.95
CA GLU A 32 5.14 -2.34 7.06
C GLU A 32 5.84 -1.09 6.52
N VAL A 33 5.33 0.08 6.90
CA VAL A 33 5.90 1.36 6.49
C VAL A 33 5.96 2.28 7.69
N LEU A 34 6.72 3.37 7.56
CA LEU A 34 6.74 4.42 8.56
C LEU A 34 5.52 5.31 8.37
N VAL A 35 4.78 5.55 9.45
CA VAL A 35 3.57 6.37 9.42
C VAL A 35 3.65 7.43 10.50
N CYS A 36 3.36 8.67 10.13
CA CYS A 36 3.22 9.74 11.11
C CYS A 36 1.94 9.52 11.91
N GLN A 37 2.08 9.38 13.22
CA GLN A 37 0.94 9.09 14.10
C GLN A 37 0.04 10.32 14.29
N SER A 38 0.51 11.50 13.92
CA SER A 38 -0.25 12.73 14.06
C SER A 38 -1.13 13.03 12.85
N CYS A 39 -0.60 12.88 11.63
CA CYS A 39 -1.33 13.22 10.41
C CYS A 39 -1.61 12.05 9.49
N GLY A 40 -1.05 10.87 9.76
CA GLY A 40 -1.27 9.68 8.95
C GLY A 40 -0.42 9.61 7.68
N GLU A 41 0.50 10.52 7.48
CA GLU A 41 1.38 10.49 6.30
C GLU A 41 2.27 9.25 6.32
N ARG A 42 2.44 8.62 5.16
CA ARG A 42 3.25 7.41 5.01
C ARG A 42 4.59 7.76 4.39
N PHE A 43 5.64 7.11 4.88
CA PHE A 43 7.00 7.32 4.38
C PHE A 43 7.56 5.99 3.89
N TYR A 44 8.01 5.98 2.65
CA TYR A 44 8.55 4.79 1.99
C TYR A 44 10.05 4.97 1.83
N ASP A 45 10.84 4.15 2.52
CA ASP A 45 12.28 4.15 2.34
C ASP A 45 12.65 3.31 1.11
N ARG A 46 13.94 3.28 0.79
CA ARG A 46 14.45 2.56 -0.38
C ARG A 46 14.13 1.06 -0.31
N ALA A 47 14.31 0.47 0.86
CA ALA A 47 14.05 -0.95 1.06
C ALA A 47 12.57 -1.27 0.83
N THR A 48 11.68 -0.42 1.34
CA THR A 48 10.24 -0.56 1.15
C THR A 48 9.85 -0.43 -0.33
N MET A 49 10.42 0.57 -1.01
CA MET A 49 10.15 0.77 -2.44
C MET A 49 10.60 -0.43 -3.26
N ARG A 50 11.77 -0.99 -2.95
CA ARG A 50 12.27 -2.18 -3.61
C ARG A 50 11.37 -3.38 -3.38
N ARG A 51 10.88 -3.53 -2.15
CA ARG A 51 9.96 -4.60 -1.80
C ARG A 51 8.65 -4.49 -2.59
N LEU A 52 8.12 -3.27 -2.74
CA LEU A 52 6.92 -3.04 -3.52
C LEU A 52 7.13 -3.39 -4.99
N GLU A 53 8.26 -3.03 -5.57
CA GLU A 53 8.59 -3.36 -6.96
C GLU A 53 8.63 -4.87 -7.16
N GLU A 54 9.26 -5.61 -6.24
CA GLU A 54 9.30 -7.07 -6.31
C GLU A 54 7.90 -7.67 -6.24
N LEU A 55 7.06 -7.14 -5.37
CA LEU A 55 5.68 -7.61 -5.23
C LEU A 55 4.87 -7.31 -6.49
N GLU A 56 5.04 -6.14 -7.09
CA GLU A 56 4.36 -5.79 -8.34
C GLU A 56 4.74 -6.77 -9.45
N ASP A 57 6.02 -7.11 -9.57
CA ASP A 57 6.49 -8.05 -10.56
C ASP A 57 5.91 -9.45 -10.33
N ASP A 58 5.91 -9.91 -9.08
CA ASP A 58 5.36 -11.21 -8.71
C ASP A 58 3.85 -11.29 -9.00
N LEU A 59 3.12 -10.22 -8.69
CA LEU A 59 1.68 -10.16 -8.92
C LEU A 59 1.35 -10.13 -10.41
N ALA A 60 2.11 -9.38 -11.19
CA ALA A 60 1.93 -9.32 -12.64
C ALA A 60 2.17 -10.68 -13.28
N ALA A 61 3.14 -11.44 -12.76
CA ALA A 61 3.44 -12.78 -13.22
C ALA A 61 2.58 -13.86 -12.59
N ARG A 62 1.65 -13.49 -11.71
CA ARG A 62 0.73 -14.41 -11.01
C ARG A 62 1.46 -15.46 -10.18
N LYS A 63 2.59 -15.10 -9.59
CA LYS A 63 3.38 -16.03 -8.77
C LYS A 63 2.90 -16.16 -7.34
N ARG A 64 1.96 -15.31 -6.91
CA ARG A 64 1.44 -15.31 -5.54
C ARG A 64 0.00 -15.78 -5.52
N PRO A 65 -0.40 -16.57 -4.51
CA PRO A 65 -1.81 -16.94 -4.36
C PRO A 65 -2.61 -15.70 -3.95
N LEU A 66 -3.75 -15.51 -4.61
CA LEU A 66 -4.62 -14.38 -4.35
C LEU A 66 -6.01 -14.89 -4.00
N ARG A 67 -6.67 -14.15 -3.11
CA ARG A 67 -8.04 -14.44 -2.70
C ARG A 67 -8.90 -13.23 -2.98
N GLU A 68 -10.05 -13.44 -3.60
CA GLU A 68 -11.01 -12.36 -3.81
C GLU A 68 -11.64 -11.98 -2.48
N VAL A 69 -11.54 -10.70 -2.10
CA VAL A 69 -12.08 -10.19 -0.84
C VAL A 69 -13.28 -9.27 -1.05
N GLY A 70 -13.72 -9.14 -2.29
CA GLY A 70 -14.86 -8.29 -2.64
C GLY A 70 -14.86 -8.02 -4.12
N LYS A 71 -15.77 -7.18 -4.54
CA LYS A 71 -15.89 -6.77 -5.94
C LYS A 71 -15.91 -5.25 -6.01
N VAL A 72 -15.39 -4.73 -7.11
CA VAL A 72 -15.54 -3.32 -7.43
C VAL A 72 -16.87 -3.17 -8.15
N LEU A 73 -17.75 -2.39 -7.58
CA LEU A 73 -19.07 -2.17 -8.14
C LEU A 73 -19.19 -0.73 -8.64
N GLU A 74 -19.85 -0.58 -9.77
CA GLU A 74 -20.09 0.72 -10.37
C GLU A 74 -21.58 1.02 -10.32
N LEU A 75 -21.93 2.23 -9.88
CA LEU A 75 -23.31 2.66 -9.85
C LEU A 75 -23.77 2.93 -11.29
N VAL A 76 -24.78 2.19 -11.71
CA VAL A 76 -25.38 2.40 -13.02
C VAL A 76 -26.43 3.50 -12.90
N SER A 77 -26.29 4.55 -13.73
CA SER A 77 -27.24 5.64 -13.75
C SER A 77 -28.53 5.19 -14.44
N GLY A 78 -29.66 5.52 -13.84
CA GLY A 78 -30.94 5.15 -14.43
C GLY A 78 -32.06 5.23 -13.47
#